data_4a17d7611aa60bcce981e207adb496b4
#
_entry.id   4a17d7611aa60bcce981e207adb496b4
#
_cell.length_a   1.000
_cell.length_b   1.000
_cell.length_c   1.000
_cell.angle_alpha   90.00
_cell.angle_beta   90.00
_cell.angle_gamma   90.00
#
_symmetry.space_group_name_H-M   'P 1'
#
loop_
_entity.id
_entity.type
_entity.pdbx_description
1 polymer ?
#
loop_
_entity_poly.entity_id
_entity_poly.type
_entity_poly.pdbx_seq_one_letter_code
_entity_poly.pdbx_strand_id
1 'polypeptide(L)'
;MDQNKEEAIIRLEGLGKQFATSNGTVTALDDINLEIRRGEIFGIIGLSGAGKSTLVRCINYLEEPTSGRVIFEGKNLSAMKEKEKRLARQSMGMIFQQFNLLAQRNVLQNVCFPMEIAHMDSRKAKERAKELLKLVGLEERMNAYPAQLSGGQKQRVAIAGVMAMRPKCIILDEPTAMLDPNGRKEVLEAVSDLNRREGVTVILITHYMEEVIDADRVVVIDGGHVVMDGTPKEVFSRVKELKKYSLDVPQVTELADELKEAGMDLPYGILSIDELVDELVPLLK
;
A
#
# COMPACT_ATOMS: atom_id res chain seq x y z
N MET A 1 24.10 -9.10 -2.38
CA MET A 1 22.70 -9.59 -2.23
C MET A 1 22.38 -9.58 -0.76
N ASP A 2 21.50 -8.70 -0.35
CA ASP A 2 21.23 -8.41 1.07
C ASP A 2 20.38 -9.54 1.66
N GLN A 3 20.94 -10.37 2.52
CA GLN A 3 20.23 -11.44 3.24
C GLN A 3 19.03 -10.91 4.08
N ASN A 4 18.95 -9.59 4.25
CA ASN A 4 17.88 -8.91 4.98
C ASN A 4 16.56 -8.79 4.21
N LYS A 5 16.57 -8.96 2.87
CA LYS A 5 15.35 -8.86 2.03
C LYS A 5 14.52 -10.15 1.96
N GLU A 6 15.06 -11.28 2.41
CA GLU A 6 14.34 -12.56 2.42
C GLU A 6 13.52 -12.77 3.71
N GLU A 7 13.75 -11.97 4.75
CA GLU A 7 13.08 -12.11 6.03
C GLU A 7 11.67 -11.48 6.00
N ALA A 8 10.65 -12.26 6.38
CA ALA A 8 9.29 -11.76 6.52
C ALA A 8 9.21 -10.76 7.68
N ILE A 9 8.80 -9.52 7.40
CA ILE A 9 8.50 -8.51 8.43
C ILE A 9 7.13 -8.76 9.05
N ILE A 10 6.16 -9.25 8.24
CA ILE A 10 4.81 -9.61 8.67
C ILE A 10 4.51 -11.02 8.19
N ARG A 11 3.94 -11.84 9.07
CA ARG A 11 3.40 -13.15 8.75
C ARG A 11 2.00 -13.28 9.31
N LEU A 12 1.07 -13.74 8.48
CA LEU A 12 -0.30 -14.06 8.84
C LEU A 12 -0.45 -15.57 8.79
N GLU A 13 -0.99 -16.17 9.84
CA GLU A 13 -1.17 -17.62 9.94
C GLU A 13 -2.61 -17.91 10.32
N GLY A 14 -3.38 -18.49 9.38
CA GLY A 14 -4.77 -18.86 9.55
C GLY A 14 -5.67 -17.69 9.95
N LEU A 15 -5.35 -16.45 9.49
CA LEU A 15 -6.03 -15.24 9.93
C LEU A 15 -7.47 -15.23 9.46
N GLY A 16 -8.41 -15.16 10.42
CA GLY A 16 -9.82 -14.97 10.17
C GLY A 16 -10.42 -13.81 10.95
N LYS A 17 -11.42 -13.16 10.35
CA LYS A 17 -12.18 -12.09 11.00
C LYS A 17 -13.66 -12.23 10.71
N GLN A 18 -14.44 -12.27 11.78
CA GLN A 18 -15.89 -12.28 11.74
C GLN A 18 -16.46 -11.09 12.50
N PHE A 19 -17.54 -10.53 11.99
CA PHE A 19 -18.29 -9.45 12.62
C PHE A 19 -19.70 -9.94 12.97
N ALA A 20 -20.11 -9.75 14.22
CA ALA A 20 -21.49 -9.95 14.64
C ALA A 20 -22.35 -8.80 14.13
N THR A 21 -23.44 -9.11 13.44
CA THR A 21 -24.41 -8.15 12.94
C THR A 21 -25.81 -8.49 13.46
N SER A 22 -26.77 -7.58 13.32
CA SER A 22 -28.18 -7.84 13.69
C SER A 22 -28.79 -9.03 12.94
N ASN A 23 -28.23 -9.38 11.76
CA ASN A 23 -28.74 -10.43 10.87
C ASN A 23 -27.90 -11.71 10.90
N GLY A 24 -26.97 -11.85 11.87
CA GLY A 24 -26.07 -13.00 11.98
C GLY A 24 -24.60 -12.60 11.95
N THR A 25 -23.73 -13.56 11.66
CA THR A 25 -22.27 -13.35 11.56
C THR A 25 -21.87 -13.18 10.10
N VAL A 26 -21.07 -12.15 9.84
CA VAL A 26 -20.43 -11.91 8.52
C VAL A 26 -18.96 -12.24 8.63
N THR A 27 -18.48 -13.19 7.82
CA THR A 27 -17.07 -13.53 7.70
C THR A 27 -16.42 -12.57 6.69
N ALA A 28 -15.52 -11.73 7.17
CA ALA A 28 -14.80 -10.76 6.34
C ALA A 28 -13.44 -11.28 5.86
N LEU A 29 -12.83 -12.18 6.64
CA LEU A 29 -11.57 -12.87 6.30
C LEU A 29 -11.67 -14.31 6.76
N ASP A 30 -11.16 -15.23 5.96
CA ASP A 30 -11.16 -16.65 6.26
C ASP A 30 -9.85 -17.30 5.80
N ASP A 31 -9.14 -17.91 6.76
CA ASP A 31 -7.89 -18.64 6.60
C ASP A 31 -6.81 -17.95 5.75
N ILE A 32 -6.58 -16.65 6.01
CA ILE A 32 -5.53 -15.90 5.32
C ILE A 32 -4.15 -16.32 5.83
N ASN A 33 -3.33 -16.82 4.92
CA ASN A 33 -1.94 -17.20 5.13
C ASN A 33 -1.07 -16.38 4.18
N LEU A 34 -0.28 -15.41 4.71
CA LEU A 34 0.55 -14.51 3.92
C LEU A 34 1.85 -14.17 4.64
N GLU A 35 2.89 -13.97 3.86
CA GLU A 35 4.14 -13.38 4.34
C GLU A 35 4.43 -12.11 3.53
N ILE A 36 4.81 -11.03 4.22
CA ILE A 36 5.25 -9.78 3.60
C ILE A 36 6.71 -9.60 3.95
N ARG A 37 7.55 -9.43 2.94
CA ARG A 37 9.00 -9.35 3.10
C ARG A 37 9.44 -7.94 3.48
N ARG A 38 10.59 -7.85 4.12
CA ARG A 38 11.16 -6.56 4.51
C ARG A 38 11.58 -5.75 3.27
N GLY A 39 11.12 -4.52 3.20
CA GLY A 39 11.49 -3.57 2.14
C GLY A 39 10.78 -3.80 0.81
N GLU A 40 9.82 -4.76 0.72
CA GLU A 40 9.03 -4.91 -0.51
C GLU A 40 7.90 -3.89 -0.60
N ILE A 41 7.48 -3.59 -1.81
CA ILE A 41 6.20 -2.96 -2.13
C ILE A 41 5.20 -4.07 -2.43
N PHE A 42 4.25 -4.28 -1.52
CA PHE A 42 3.27 -5.34 -1.54
C PHE A 42 1.88 -4.79 -1.88
N GLY A 43 1.38 -5.13 -3.06
CA GLY A 43 0.07 -4.71 -3.55
C GLY A 43 -1.06 -5.63 -3.08
N ILE A 44 -2.18 -5.07 -2.66
CA ILE A 44 -3.42 -5.80 -2.33
C ILE A 44 -4.54 -5.25 -3.19
N ILE A 45 -5.08 -6.07 -4.09
CA ILE A 45 -6.19 -5.72 -4.97
C ILE A 45 -7.40 -6.62 -4.71
N GLY A 46 -8.56 -6.20 -5.20
CA GLY A 46 -9.84 -6.91 -5.03
C GLY A 46 -11.02 -5.96 -5.09
N LEU A 47 -12.22 -6.47 -5.24
CA LEU A 47 -13.44 -5.66 -5.27
C LEU A 47 -13.71 -4.94 -3.95
N SER A 48 -14.57 -3.93 -4.00
CA SER A 48 -15.11 -3.32 -2.78
C SER A 48 -15.85 -4.39 -1.96
N GLY A 49 -15.57 -4.43 -0.64
CA GLY A 49 -16.15 -5.45 0.24
C GLY A 49 -15.42 -6.80 0.25
N ALA A 50 -14.38 -7.03 -0.57
CA ALA A 50 -13.64 -8.30 -0.60
C ALA A 50 -12.86 -8.63 0.69
N GLY A 51 -12.73 -7.67 1.64
CA GLY A 51 -12.00 -7.87 2.90
C GLY A 51 -10.68 -7.10 3.03
N LYS A 52 -10.22 -6.40 1.99
CA LYS A 52 -8.91 -5.72 1.95
C LYS A 52 -8.66 -4.79 3.14
N SER A 53 -9.55 -3.83 3.40
CA SER A 53 -9.41 -2.89 4.52
C SER A 53 -9.51 -3.60 5.88
N THR A 54 -10.29 -4.69 5.98
CA THR A 54 -10.32 -5.53 7.19
C THR A 54 -8.97 -6.23 7.39
N LEU A 55 -8.38 -6.76 6.31
CA LEU A 55 -7.07 -7.41 6.35
C LEU A 55 -6.00 -6.48 6.92
N VAL A 56 -5.86 -5.26 6.38
CA VAL A 56 -4.83 -4.34 6.87
C VAL A 56 -5.10 -3.80 8.27
N ARG A 57 -6.36 -3.66 8.67
CA ARG A 57 -6.71 -3.34 10.06
C ARG A 57 -6.35 -4.46 11.01
N CYS A 58 -6.46 -5.72 10.59
CA CYS A 58 -5.95 -6.86 11.36
C CYS A 58 -4.42 -6.88 11.38
N ILE A 59 -3.74 -6.62 10.26
CA ILE A 59 -2.28 -6.51 10.19
C ILE A 59 -1.76 -5.47 11.18
N ASN A 60 -2.34 -4.27 11.19
CA ASN A 60 -1.98 -3.19 12.12
C ASN A 60 -2.61 -3.36 13.53
N TYR A 61 -3.33 -4.45 13.74
CA TYR A 61 -4.00 -4.75 15.02
C TYR A 61 -4.92 -3.62 15.52
N LEU A 62 -5.53 -2.87 14.59
CA LEU A 62 -6.65 -1.96 14.85
C LEU A 62 -7.96 -2.73 14.98
N GLU A 63 -8.06 -3.87 14.28
CA GLU A 63 -9.08 -4.88 14.44
C GLU A 63 -8.42 -6.17 14.95
N GLU A 64 -8.93 -6.70 16.06
CA GLU A 64 -8.45 -7.96 16.61
C GLU A 64 -8.98 -9.13 15.77
N PRO A 65 -8.12 -10.03 15.27
CA PRO A 65 -8.55 -11.22 14.54
C PRO A 65 -9.49 -12.09 15.42
N THR A 66 -10.45 -12.75 14.78
CA THR A 66 -11.32 -13.73 15.45
C THR A 66 -10.61 -15.09 15.57
N SER A 67 -9.75 -15.41 14.60
CA SER A 67 -8.93 -16.63 14.56
C SER A 67 -7.56 -16.36 13.94
N GLY A 68 -6.64 -17.30 14.13
CA GLY A 68 -5.28 -17.18 13.60
C GLY A 68 -4.43 -16.16 14.35
N ARG A 69 -3.35 -15.72 13.73
CA ARG A 69 -2.40 -14.79 14.37
C ARG A 69 -1.69 -13.89 13.37
N VAL A 70 -1.30 -12.72 13.86
CA VAL A 70 -0.44 -11.75 13.18
C VAL A 70 0.90 -11.73 13.87
N ILE A 71 1.95 -12.01 13.12
CA ILE A 71 3.32 -11.98 13.60
C ILE A 71 4.00 -10.78 12.92
N PHE A 72 4.49 -9.83 13.72
CA PHE A 72 5.25 -8.68 13.27
C PHE A 72 6.65 -8.73 13.87
N GLU A 73 7.68 -8.69 13.03
CA GLU A 73 9.09 -8.85 13.46
C GLU A 73 9.31 -10.07 14.37
N GLY A 74 8.77 -11.21 13.99
CA GLY A 74 8.88 -12.46 14.74
C GLY A 74 8.04 -12.52 16.03
N LYS A 75 7.28 -11.47 16.37
CA LYS A 75 6.49 -11.39 17.58
C LYS A 75 5.00 -11.48 17.30
N ASN A 76 4.30 -12.42 17.95
CA ASN A 76 2.86 -12.57 17.83
C ASN A 76 2.13 -11.43 18.55
N LEU A 77 1.41 -10.59 17.79
CA LEU A 77 0.71 -9.41 18.32
C LEU A 77 -0.42 -9.79 19.30
N SER A 78 -1.08 -10.94 19.12
CA SER A 78 -2.16 -11.38 20.01
C SER A 78 -1.66 -11.70 21.44
N ALA A 79 -0.40 -12.11 21.57
CA ALA A 79 0.22 -12.44 22.85
C ALA A 79 0.81 -11.23 23.59
N MET A 80 0.83 -10.05 22.94
CA MET A 80 1.41 -8.83 23.50
C MET A 80 0.46 -8.10 24.45
N LYS A 81 1.03 -7.40 25.44
CA LYS A 81 0.30 -6.44 26.26
C LYS A 81 -0.01 -5.17 25.46
N GLU A 82 -1.04 -4.42 25.84
CA GLU A 82 -1.45 -3.19 25.14
C GLU A 82 -0.33 -2.16 24.91
N LYS A 83 0.59 -2.02 25.88
CA LYS A 83 1.75 -1.14 25.72
C LYS A 83 2.68 -1.59 24.59
N GLU A 84 2.89 -2.89 24.45
CA GLU A 84 3.73 -3.49 23.40
C GLU A 84 3.04 -3.42 22.04
N LYS A 85 1.72 -3.68 21.99
CA LYS A 85 0.90 -3.49 20.78
C LYS A 85 0.95 -2.04 20.28
N ARG A 86 0.92 -1.06 21.19
CA ARG A 86 1.06 0.37 20.85
C ARG A 86 2.42 0.66 20.22
N LEU A 87 3.50 0.10 20.74
CA LEU A 87 4.85 0.25 20.18
C LEU A 87 4.95 -0.42 18.79
N ALA A 88 4.37 -1.61 18.64
CA ALA A 88 4.31 -2.27 17.33
C ALA A 88 3.55 -1.42 16.30
N ARG A 89 2.39 -0.84 16.68
CA ARG A 89 1.63 0.09 15.81
C ARG A 89 2.41 1.35 15.43
N GLN A 90 3.27 1.87 16.30
CA GLN A 90 4.16 3.00 15.95
C GLN A 90 5.19 2.63 14.88
N SER A 91 5.55 1.35 14.78
CA SER A 91 6.44 0.82 13.74
C SER A 91 5.71 0.43 12.46
N MET A 92 4.38 0.44 12.46
CA MET A 92 3.50 0.20 11.30
C MET A 92 2.66 1.46 11.04
N GLY A 93 3.19 2.39 10.25
CA GLY A 93 2.47 3.60 9.89
C GLY A 93 1.24 3.27 9.03
N MET A 94 0.11 3.95 9.25
CA MET A 94 -1.09 3.78 8.42
C MET A 94 -1.56 5.11 7.87
N ILE A 95 -1.86 5.10 6.59
CA ILE A 95 -2.39 6.24 5.83
C ILE A 95 -3.75 5.80 5.29
N PHE A 96 -4.77 6.56 5.67
CA PHE A 96 -6.15 6.32 5.28
C PHE A 96 -6.50 7.07 4.00
N GLN A 97 -7.59 6.72 3.38
CA GLN A 97 -8.15 7.43 2.22
C GLN A 97 -8.36 8.93 2.48
N GLN A 98 -8.70 9.33 3.71
CA GLN A 98 -8.75 10.73 4.12
C GLN A 98 -7.39 11.20 4.63
N PHE A 99 -6.98 12.40 4.25
CA PHE A 99 -5.63 12.94 4.52
C PHE A 99 -5.32 13.14 6.02
N ASN A 100 -6.34 13.29 6.87
CA ASN A 100 -6.24 13.47 8.34
C ASN A 100 -5.26 14.56 8.80
N LEU A 101 -5.11 15.64 8.01
CA LEU A 101 -4.26 16.76 8.36
C LEU A 101 -4.96 17.70 9.35
N LEU A 102 -4.19 18.24 10.28
CA LEU A 102 -4.66 19.27 11.24
C LEU A 102 -4.79 20.61 10.51
N ALA A 103 -6.03 21.08 10.31
CA ALA A 103 -6.33 22.27 9.52
C ALA A 103 -5.70 23.55 10.10
N GLN A 104 -5.50 23.63 11.42
CA GLN A 104 -4.94 24.75 12.15
C GLN A 104 -3.40 24.77 12.16
N ARG A 105 -2.76 23.73 11.61
CA ARG A 105 -1.31 23.61 11.51
C ARG A 105 -0.87 23.74 10.06
N ASN A 106 0.25 24.42 9.82
CA ASN A 106 0.87 24.42 8.50
C ASN A 106 1.49 23.04 8.15
N VAL A 107 1.99 22.89 6.93
CA VAL A 107 2.59 21.66 6.42
C VAL A 107 3.72 21.15 7.32
N LEU A 108 4.68 22.02 7.66
CA LEU A 108 5.80 21.64 8.53
C LEU A 108 5.32 21.17 9.90
N GLN A 109 4.36 21.87 10.49
CA GLN A 109 3.79 21.54 11.78
C GLN A 109 2.99 20.22 11.75
N ASN A 110 2.30 19.92 10.65
CA ASN A 110 1.63 18.64 10.46
C ASN A 110 2.63 17.49 10.45
N VAL A 111 3.75 17.61 9.73
CA VAL A 111 4.80 16.58 9.70
C VAL A 111 5.53 16.46 11.04
N CYS A 112 5.71 17.55 11.79
CA CYS A 112 6.31 17.53 13.12
C CYS A 112 5.39 16.88 14.18
N PHE A 113 4.09 16.88 13.99
CA PHE A 113 3.10 16.54 15.01
C PHE A 113 3.29 15.13 15.63
N PRO A 114 3.50 14.06 14.87
CA PRO A 114 3.76 12.74 15.46
C PRO A 114 5.02 12.72 16.34
N MET A 115 6.07 13.42 15.95
CA MET A 115 7.33 13.53 16.70
C MET A 115 7.15 14.36 17.98
N GLU A 116 6.30 15.39 17.97
CA GLU A 116 5.93 16.17 19.16
C GLU A 116 5.22 15.28 20.19
N ILE A 117 4.26 14.43 19.75
CA ILE A 117 3.57 13.47 20.62
C ILE A 117 4.55 12.44 21.22
N ALA A 118 5.57 12.06 20.45
CA ALA A 118 6.63 11.16 20.88
C ALA A 118 7.69 11.85 21.77
N HIS A 119 7.49 13.13 22.12
CA HIS A 119 8.42 13.93 22.94
C HIS A 119 9.83 14.05 22.34
N MET A 120 9.95 14.03 21.00
CA MET A 120 11.22 14.28 20.32
C MET A 120 11.64 15.74 20.49
N ASP A 121 12.95 15.98 20.57
CA ASP A 121 13.51 17.34 20.59
C ASP A 121 13.00 18.17 19.38
N SER A 122 12.52 19.39 19.64
CA SER A 122 11.84 20.23 18.64
C SER A 122 12.76 20.59 17.46
N ARG A 123 14.07 20.74 17.69
CA ARG A 123 15.01 21.04 16.62
C ARG A 123 15.20 19.84 15.71
N LYS A 124 15.40 18.64 16.30
CA LYS A 124 15.52 17.38 15.56
C LYS A 124 14.24 17.06 14.77
N ALA A 125 13.07 17.27 15.40
CA ALA A 125 11.79 17.09 14.72
C ALA A 125 11.64 17.99 13.50
N LYS A 126 12.00 19.28 13.60
CA LYS A 126 11.95 20.23 12.47
C LYS A 126 12.96 19.87 11.37
N GLU A 127 14.18 19.46 11.72
CA GLU A 127 15.20 19.04 10.75
C GLU A 127 14.68 17.81 9.97
N ARG A 128 14.19 16.78 10.67
CA ARG A 128 13.62 15.59 10.02
C ARG A 128 12.39 15.91 9.16
N ALA A 129 11.51 16.76 9.64
CA ALA A 129 10.34 17.17 8.87
C ALA A 129 10.71 17.89 7.56
N LYS A 130 11.73 18.75 7.58
CA LYS A 130 12.24 19.43 6.38
C LYS A 130 12.84 18.45 5.38
N GLU A 131 13.65 17.49 5.85
CA GLU A 131 14.21 16.42 5.00
C GLU A 131 13.10 15.65 4.28
N LEU A 132 12.07 15.23 5.02
CA LEU A 132 10.94 14.49 4.46
C LEU A 132 10.12 15.32 3.47
N LEU A 133 9.86 16.61 3.80
CA LEU A 133 9.13 17.49 2.90
C LEU A 133 9.90 17.76 1.59
N LYS A 134 11.21 17.84 1.65
CA LYS A 134 12.06 17.90 0.46
C LYS A 134 11.95 16.60 -0.36
N LEU A 135 11.96 15.45 0.30
CA LEU A 135 11.89 14.14 -0.32
C LEU A 135 10.56 13.91 -1.06
N VAL A 136 9.45 14.42 -0.50
CA VAL A 136 8.13 14.35 -1.15
C VAL A 136 7.82 15.58 -2.03
N GLY A 137 8.80 16.42 -2.35
CA GLY A 137 8.67 17.56 -3.27
C GLY A 137 7.79 18.72 -2.74
N LEU A 138 7.78 18.95 -1.42
CA LEU A 138 6.97 20.00 -0.78
C LEU A 138 7.79 21.01 0.02
N GLU A 139 9.09 21.15 -0.27
CA GLU A 139 9.98 22.08 0.42
C GLU A 139 9.46 23.52 0.40
N GLU A 140 9.00 23.98 -0.76
CA GLU A 140 8.48 25.36 -0.90
C GLU A 140 7.10 25.57 -0.28
N ARG A 141 6.42 24.51 0.15
CA ARG A 141 5.07 24.53 0.73
C ARG A 141 5.05 24.38 2.26
N MET A 142 6.21 24.39 2.92
CA MET A 142 6.33 24.16 4.38
C MET A 142 5.44 25.07 5.24
N ASN A 143 5.21 26.31 4.81
CA ASN A 143 4.43 27.28 5.53
C ASN A 143 2.95 27.33 5.09
N ALA A 144 2.57 26.61 4.03
CA ALA A 144 1.19 26.54 3.57
C ALA A 144 0.30 25.78 4.56
N TYR A 145 -0.99 26.11 4.59
CA TYR A 145 -1.99 25.39 5.36
C TYR A 145 -2.71 24.36 4.49
N PRO A 146 -3.31 23.30 5.07
CA PRO A 146 -3.99 22.25 4.31
C PRO A 146 -5.03 22.76 3.29
N ALA A 147 -5.74 23.85 3.60
CA ALA A 147 -6.70 24.47 2.69
C ALA A 147 -6.07 25.02 1.39
N GLN A 148 -4.77 25.28 1.38
CA GLN A 148 -4.01 25.84 0.25
C GLN A 148 -3.35 24.77 -0.61
N LEU A 149 -3.58 23.47 -0.32
CA LEU A 149 -2.93 22.35 -0.96
C LEU A 149 -3.92 21.58 -1.87
N SER A 150 -3.41 21.05 -2.98
CA SER A 150 -4.11 20.03 -3.77
C SER A 150 -4.29 18.73 -2.99
N GLY A 151 -5.16 17.83 -3.47
CA GLY A 151 -5.32 16.49 -2.88
C GLY A 151 -4.01 15.71 -2.81
N GLY A 152 -3.25 15.65 -3.91
CA GLY A 152 -1.96 14.97 -3.97
C GLY A 152 -0.92 15.59 -3.02
N GLN A 153 -0.90 16.92 -2.88
CA GLN A 153 -0.03 17.59 -1.91
C GLN A 153 -0.41 17.23 -0.46
N LYS A 154 -1.70 17.21 -0.13
CA LYS A 154 -2.18 16.80 1.21
C LYS A 154 -1.76 15.36 1.53
N GLN A 155 -1.90 14.46 0.57
CA GLN A 155 -1.52 13.07 0.75
C GLN A 155 -0.02 12.91 0.98
N ARG A 156 0.82 13.62 0.22
CA ARG A 156 2.28 13.62 0.43
C ARG A 156 2.67 14.21 1.79
N VAL A 157 1.95 15.20 2.31
CA VAL A 157 2.14 15.70 3.70
C VAL A 157 1.79 14.62 4.72
N ALA A 158 0.68 13.88 4.53
CA ALA A 158 0.29 12.78 5.41
C ALA A 158 1.34 11.67 5.43
N ILE A 159 1.84 11.28 4.24
CA ILE A 159 2.92 10.30 4.09
C ILE A 159 4.18 10.76 4.83
N ALA A 160 4.62 12.00 4.61
CA ALA A 160 5.77 12.57 5.31
C ALA A 160 5.59 12.57 6.84
N GLY A 161 4.38 12.86 7.32
CA GLY A 161 4.03 12.82 8.74
C GLY A 161 4.17 11.42 9.35
N VAL A 162 3.72 10.40 8.65
CA VAL A 162 3.87 9.00 9.08
C VAL A 162 5.36 8.59 9.06
N MET A 163 6.08 8.94 7.99
CA MET A 163 7.51 8.64 7.82
C MET A 163 8.41 9.36 8.83
N ALA A 164 7.91 10.43 9.46
CA ALA A 164 8.65 11.15 10.49
C ALA A 164 9.02 10.27 11.69
N MET A 165 8.18 9.27 11.99
CA MET A 165 8.40 8.31 13.07
C MET A 165 9.33 7.14 12.70
N ARG A 166 9.86 7.12 11.46
CA ARG A 166 10.71 6.03 10.92
C ARG A 166 10.07 4.65 11.10
N PRO A 167 8.85 4.46 10.58
CA PRO A 167 8.20 3.16 10.66
C PRO A 167 8.97 2.13 9.83
N LYS A 168 8.85 0.87 10.19
CA LYS A 168 9.42 -0.25 9.43
C LYS A 168 8.54 -0.68 8.28
N CYS A 169 7.26 -0.40 8.40
CA CYS A 169 6.24 -0.68 7.40
C CYS A 169 5.24 0.48 7.34
N ILE A 170 4.79 0.83 6.14
CA ILE A 170 3.66 1.74 5.94
C ILE A 170 2.54 1.02 5.21
N ILE A 171 1.32 1.26 5.66
CA ILE A 171 0.09 0.73 5.07
C ILE A 171 -0.66 1.89 4.45
N LEU A 172 -0.95 1.79 3.17
CA LEU A 172 -1.65 2.78 2.36
C LEU A 172 -3.01 2.19 1.96
N ASP A 173 -4.08 2.65 2.61
CA ASP A 173 -5.46 2.18 2.33
C ASP A 173 -6.12 3.14 1.34
N GLU A 174 -6.11 2.77 0.06
CA GLU A 174 -6.61 3.56 -1.08
C GLU A 174 -6.08 5.01 -1.12
N PRO A 175 -4.75 5.22 -1.10
CA PRO A 175 -4.16 6.55 -0.88
C PRO A 175 -4.43 7.54 -2.01
N THR A 176 -4.93 7.08 -3.13
CA THR A 176 -5.09 7.85 -4.37
C THR A 176 -6.55 8.00 -4.81
N ALA A 177 -7.49 7.36 -4.10
CA ALA A 177 -8.91 7.30 -4.48
C ALA A 177 -9.59 8.68 -4.67
N MET A 178 -9.09 9.71 -3.98
CA MET A 178 -9.64 11.08 -4.04
C MET A 178 -8.76 12.04 -4.88
N LEU A 179 -7.85 11.50 -5.70
CA LEU A 179 -6.87 12.29 -6.44
C LEU A 179 -7.15 12.29 -7.94
N ASP A 180 -6.79 13.38 -8.58
CA ASP A 180 -6.68 13.46 -10.03
C ASP A 180 -5.50 12.61 -10.54
N PRO A 181 -5.42 12.30 -11.85
CA PRO A 181 -4.37 11.43 -12.39
C PRO A 181 -2.94 11.90 -12.07
N ASN A 182 -2.69 13.20 -12.12
CA ASN A 182 -1.38 13.76 -11.80
C ASN A 182 -1.04 13.59 -10.32
N GLY A 183 -2.01 13.86 -9.42
CA GLY A 183 -1.84 13.66 -7.99
C GLY A 183 -1.60 12.20 -7.61
N ARG A 184 -2.23 11.24 -8.31
CA ARG A 184 -1.96 9.79 -8.13
C ARG A 184 -0.51 9.47 -8.44
N LYS A 185 -0.04 9.87 -9.63
CA LYS A 185 1.34 9.65 -10.06
C LYS A 185 2.35 10.22 -9.07
N GLU A 186 2.17 11.49 -8.67
CA GLU A 186 3.05 12.15 -7.70
C GLU A 186 3.11 11.43 -6.33
N VAL A 187 1.97 10.87 -5.88
CA VAL A 187 1.91 10.13 -4.60
C VAL A 187 2.63 8.79 -4.73
N LEU A 188 2.41 8.04 -5.81
CA LEU A 188 3.05 6.73 -6.02
C LEU A 188 4.56 6.88 -6.23
N GLU A 189 5.02 7.88 -6.97
CA GLU A 189 6.43 8.22 -7.10
C GLU A 189 7.07 8.53 -5.73
N ALA A 190 6.40 9.35 -4.91
CA ALA A 190 6.88 9.67 -3.56
C ALA A 190 6.98 8.43 -2.67
N VAL A 191 6.00 7.50 -2.75
CA VAL A 191 6.01 6.23 -2.01
C VAL A 191 7.17 5.34 -2.47
N SER A 192 7.38 5.20 -3.77
CA SER A 192 8.49 4.43 -4.35
C SER A 192 9.86 5.03 -3.96
N ASP A 193 9.99 6.36 -3.97
CA ASP A 193 11.21 7.04 -3.54
C ASP A 193 11.50 6.82 -2.05
N LEU A 194 10.48 6.86 -1.20
CA LEU A 194 10.59 6.57 0.23
C LEU A 194 10.99 5.11 0.49
N ASN A 195 10.37 4.16 -0.21
CA ASN A 195 10.75 2.75 -0.12
C ASN A 195 12.22 2.55 -0.48
N ARG A 196 12.67 3.10 -1.62
CA ARG A 196 14.04 2.98 -2.10
C ARG A 196 15.07 3.63 -1.18
N ARG A 197 14.78 4.81 -0.61
CA ARG A 197 15.74 5.59 0.19
C ARG A 197 15.75 5.21 1.66
N GLU A 198 14.59 4.91 2.24
CA GLU A 198 14.45 4.61 3.66
C GLU A 198 14.37 3.10 3.94
N GLY A 199 14.24 2.26 2.90
CA GLY A 199 14.10 0.80 3.02
C GLY A 199 12.82 0.36 3.72
N VAL A 200 11.78 1.21 3.74
CA VAL A 200 10.52 0.94 4.41
C VAL A 200 9.69 -0.05 3.60
N THR A 201 9.09 -1.05 4.26
CA THR A 201 8.12 -1.95 3.63
C THR A 201 6.83 -1.18 3.33
N VAL A 202 6.24 -1.37 2.16
CA VAL A 202 5.01 -0.72 1.74
C VAL A 202 3.93 -1.75 1.49
N ILE A 203 2.76 -1.57 2.12
CA ILE A 203 1.53 -2.32 1.80
C ILE A 203 0.57 -1.34 1.14
N LEU A 204 0.27 -1.55 -0.13
CA LEU A 204 -0.59 -0.68 -0.93
C LEU A 204 -1.91 -1.38 -1.25
N ILE A 205 -3.02 -0.85 -0.73
CA ILE A 205 -4.35 -1.28 -1.13
C ILE A 205 -4.89 -0.33 -2.18
N THR A 206 -5.35 -0.88 -3.27
CA THR A 206 -5.99 -0.10 -4.33
C THR A 206 -7.01 -0.94 -5.11
N HIS A 207 -7.89 -0.26 -5.80
CA HIS A 207 -8.77 -0.82 -6.82
C HIS A 207 -8.35 -0.39 -8.25
N TYR A 208 -7.22 0.33 -8.38
CA TYR A 208 -6.62 0.72 -9.65
C TYR A 208 -5.45 -0.21 -9.96
N MET A 209 -5.58 -1.02 -11.01
CA MET A 209 -4.58 -2.04 -11.36
C MET A 209 -3.23 -1.43 -11.74
N GLU A 210 -3.26 -0.25 -12.35
CA GLU A 210 -2.07 0.51 -12.76
C GLU A 210 -1.19 0.95 -11.58
N GLU A 211 -1.73 1.02 -10.37
CA GLU A 211 -0.99 1.47 -9.19
C GLU A 211 -0.08 0.41 -8.59
N VAL A 212 -0.28 -0.86 -8.95
CA VAL A 212 0.49 -2.00 -8.43
C VAL A 212 1.36 -2.68 -9.49
N ILE A 213 1.45 -2.13 -10.71
CA ILE A 213 2.31 -2.70 -11.77
C ILE A 213 3.80 -2.64 -11.39
N ASP A 214 4.20 -1.64 -10.61
CA ASP A 214 5.57 -1.46 -10.11
C ASP A 214 5.79 -2.07 -8.72
N ALA A 215 4.82 -2.81 -8.18
CA ALA A 215 4.98 -3.54 -6.91
C ALA A 215 5.90 -4.75 -7.10
N ASP A 216 6.58 -5.17 -6.02
CA ASP A 216 7.38 -6.39 -6.04
C ASP A 216 6.47 -7.64 -6.08
N ARG A 217 5.28 -7.54 -5.48
CA ARG A 217 4.32 -8.64 -5.36
C ARG A 217 2.91 -8.11 -5.22
N VAL A 218 1.96 -8.83 -5.78
CA VAL A 218 0.52 -8.49 -5.73
C VAL A 218 -0.27 -9.71 -5.28
N VAL A 219 -1.20 -9.48 -4.35
CA VAL A 219 -2.21 -10.46 -3.97
C VAL A 219 -3.60 -9.98 -4.33
N VAL A 220 -4.42 -10.93 -4.75
CA VAL A 220 -5.84 -10.70 -5.05
C VAL A 220 -6.67 -11.27 -3.90
N ILE A 221 -7.53 -10.42 -3.33
CA ILE A 221 -8.48 -10.81 -2.28
C ILE A 221 -9.88 -10.84 -2.89
N ASP A 222 -10.56 -11.97 -2.72
CA ASP A 222 -11.97 -12.13 -3.05
C ASP A 222 -12.69 -12.93 -1.98
N GLY A 223 -13.90 -12.47 -1.57
CA GLY A 223 -14.71 -13.14 -0.56
C GLY A 223 -13.99 -13.43 0.77
N GLY A 224 -13.00 -12.65 1.14
CA GLY A 224 -12.21 -12.83 2.37
C GLY A 224 -11.05 -13.83 2.25
N HIS A 225 -10.75 -14.34 1.05
CA HIS A 225 -9.66 -15.28 0.78
C HIS A 225 -8.60 -14.67 -0.14
N VAL A 226 -7.36 -15.17 -0.06
CA VAL A 226 -6.33 -14.92 -1.07
C VAL A 226 -6.59 -15.87 -2.23
N VAL A 227 -6.92 -15.31 -3.40
CA VAL A 227 -7.23 -16.13 -4.60
C VAL A 227 -6.09 -16.14 -5.61
N MET A 228 -5.22 -15.14 -5.59
CA MET A 228 -3.99 -15.09 -6.38
C MET A 228 -2.86 -14.43 -5.58
N ASP A 229 -1.64 -14.82 -5.86
CA ASP A 229 -0.43 -14.32 -5.25
C ASP A 229 0.74 -14.49 -6.23
N GLY A 230 1.46 -13.42 -6.53
CA GLY A 230 2.59 -13.45 -7.47
C GLY A 230 3.14 -12.05 -7.78
N THR A 231 4.08 -11.99 -8.70
CA THR A 231 4.53 -10.72 -9.28
C THR A 231 3.39 -10.08 -10.09
N PRO A 232 3.41 -8.75 -10.31
CA PRO A 232 2.41 -8.09 -11.17
C PRO A 232 2.27 -8.80 -12.52
N LYS A 233 3.39 -9.19 -13.15
CA LYS A 233 3.41 -9.88 -14.44
C LYS A 233 2.69 -11.23 -14.38
N GLU A 234 2.90 -12.02 -13.33
CA GLU A 234 2.24 -13.31 -13.14
C GLU A 234 0.74 -13.16 -12.87
N VAL A 235 0.34 -12.17 -12.06
CA VAL A 235 -1.06 -11.94 -11.71
C VAL A 235 -1.83 -11.39 -12.92
N PHE A 236 -1.33 -10.34 -13.55
CA PHE A 236 -2.03 -9.69 -14.66
C PHE A 236 -1.98 -10.47 -15.98
N SER A 237 -1.06 -11.43 -16.14
CA SER A 237 -1.11 -12.37 -17.27
C SER A 237 -2.33 -13.31 -17.25
N ARG A 238 -3.02 -13.42 -16.10
CA ARG A 238 -4.20 -14.27 -15.92
C ARG A 238 -5.51 -13.47 -16.16
N VAL A 239 -5.60 -12.77 -17.29
CA VAL A 239 -6.72 -11.87 -17.63
C VAL A 239 -8.08 -12.53 -17.42
N LYS A 240 -8.26 -13.74 -18.00
CA LYS A 240 -9.54 -14.48 -17.89
C LYS A 240 -9.89 -14.91 -16.46
N GLU A 241 -8.89 -15.14 -15.63
CA GLU A 241 -9.09 -15.52 -14.24
C GLU A 241 -9.45 -14.30 -13.38
N LEU A 242 -8.77 -13.17 -13.56
CA LEU A 242 -9.11 -11.90 -12.91
C LEU A 242 -10.54 -11.44 -13.25
N LYS A 243 -10.94 -11.58 -14.51
CA LYS A 243 -12.32 -11.27 -14.95
C LYS A 243 -13.39 -12.14 -14.26
N LYS A 244 -13.07 -13.37 -13.81
CA LYS A 244 -14.01 -14.18 -12.99
C LYS A 244 -14.25 -13.56 -11.61
N TYR A 245 -13.28 -12.84 -11.08
CA TYR A 245 -13.40 -12.09 -9.83
C TYR A 245 -13.89 -10.66 -10.07
N SER A 246 -14.40 -10.36 -11.29
CA SER A 246 -14.86 -9.03 -11.70
C SER A 246 -13.79 -7.94 -11.53
N LEU A 247 -12.54 -8.32 -11.65
CA LEU A 247 -11.40 -7.41 -11.65
C LEU A 247 -10.94 -7.14 -13.07
N ASP A 248 -10.62 -5.89 -13.35
CA ASP A 248 -9.98 -5.50 -14.60
C ASP A 248 -8.47 -5.76 -14.53
N VAL A 249 -7.81 -5.61 -15.67
CA VAL A 249 -6.35 -5.60 -15.81
C VAL A 249 -5.92 -4.23 -16.33
N PRO A 250 -4.62 -3.87 -16.25
CA PRO A 250 -4.16 -2.65 -16.91
C PRO A 250 -4.59 -2.61 -18.39
N GLN A 251 -5.03 -1.45 -18.87
CA GLN A 251 -5.57 -1.32 -20.24
C GLN A 251 -4.60 -1.83 -21.31
N VAL A 252 -3.30 -1.62 -21.12
CA VAL A 252 -2.27 -2.12 -22.01
C VAL A 252 -2.19 -3.64 -22.02
N THR A 253 -2.40 -4.28 -20.86
CA THR A 253 -2.42 -5.74 -20.73
C THR A 253 -3.64 -6.33 -21.43
N GLU A 254 -4.81 -5.69 -21.28
CA GLU A 254 -6.04 -6.11 -21.98
C GLU A 254 -5.86 -6.03 -23.50
N LEU A 255 -5.34 -4.90 -24.01
CA LEU A 255 -5.06 -4.73 -25.43
C LEU A 255 -4.07 -5.79 -25.94
N ALA A 256 -3.01 -6.07 -25.19
CA ALA A 256 -2.03 -7.10 -25.58
C ALA A 256 -2.66 -8.50 -25.64
N ASP A 257 -3.54 -8.84 -24.69
CA ASP A 257 -4.26 -10.11 -24.67
C ASP A 257 -5.22 -10.24 -25.86
N GLU A 258 -5.98 -9.17 -26.18
CA GLU A 258 -6.86 -9.12 -27.38
C GLU A 258 -6.08 -9.25 -28.70
N LEU A 259 -4.95 -8.56 -28.85
CA LEU A 259 -4.09 -8.67 -30.04
C LEU A 259 -3.52 -10.09 -30.18
N LYS A 260 -3.16 -10.72 -29.07
CA LYS A 260 -2.71 -12.11 -29.04
C LYS A 260 -3.82 -13.08 -29.43
N GLU A 261 -5.05 -12.89 -28.93
CA GLU A 261 -6.23 -13.68 -29.37
C GLU A 261 -6.54 -13.48 -30.86
N ALA A 262 -6.24 -12.30 -31.41
CA ALA A 262 -6.33 -12.00 -32.84
C ALA A 262 -5.22 -12.66 -33.68
N GLY A 263 -4.25 -13.35 -33.06
CA GLY A 263 -3.20 -14.11 -33.74
C GLY A 263 -1.83 -13.43 -33.80
N MET A 264 -1.62 -12.31 -33.08
CA MET A 264 -0.29 -11.71 -32.96
C MET A 264 0.58 -12.49 -31.97
N ASP A 265 1.86 -12.65 -32.29
CA ASP A 265 2.82 -13.35 -31.41
C ASP A 265 3.39 -12.38 -30.37
N LEU A 266 2.60 -12.10 -29.32
CA LEU A 266 2.96 -11.22 -28.22
C LEU A 266 3.21 -12.03 -26.95
N PRO A 267 4.15 -11.60 -26.06
CA PRO A 267 4.33 -12.23 -24.77
C PRO A 267 3.11 -12.00 -23.85
N TYR A 268 2.99 -12.82 -22.80
CA TYR A 268 2.00 -12.56 -21.75
C TYR A 268 2.50 -11.56 -20.71
N GLY A 269 1.57 -10.83 -20.10
CA GLY A 269 1.85 -9.97 -18.96
C GLY A 269 2.62 -8.70 -19.34
N ILE A 270 2.29 -8.10 -20.48
CA ILE A 270 2.72 -6.74 -20.83
C ILE A 270 2.03 -5.77 -19.87
N LEU A 271 2.80 -4.93 -19.17
CA LEU A 271 2.29 -4.04 -18.14
C LEU A 271 2.44 -2.55 -18.46
N SER A 272 3.23 -2.19 -19.47
CA SER A 272 3.45 -0.81 -19.87
C SER A 272 3.25 -0.60 -21.37
N ILE A 273 2.92 0.65 -21.75
CA ILE A 273 2.77 1.04 -23.16
C ILE A 273 4.10 0.88 -23.88
N ASP A 274 5.21 1.24 -23.25
CA ASP A 274 6.54 1.13 -23.86
C ASP A 274 6.88 -0.34 -24.14
N GLU A 275 6.61 -1.26 -23.20
CA GLU A 275 6.78 -2.71 -23.41
C GLU A 275 5.93 -3.20 -24.57
N LEU A 276 4.68 -2.77 -24.69
CA LEU A 276 3.82 -3.16 -25.81
C LEU A 276 4.33 -2.62 -27.15
N VAL A 277 4.79 -1.38 -27.20
CA VAL A 277 5.35 -0.75 -28.41
C VAL A 277 6.61 -1.50 -28.86
N ASP A 278 7.50 -1.84 -27.93
CA ASP A 278 8.73 -2.57 -28.23
C ASP A 278 8.45 -3.95 -28.85
N GLU A 279 7.39 -4.62 -28.42
CA GLU A 279 6.97 -5.92 -28.95
C GLU A 279 6.20 -5.79 -30.29
N LEU A 280 5.39 -4.73 -30.46
CA LEU A 280 4.59 -4.55 -31.70
C LEU A 280 5.40 -4.07 -32.90
N VAL A 281 6.35 -3.14 -32.68
CA VAL A 281 7.11 -2.53 -33.79
C VAL A 281 7.84 -3.57 -34.65
N PRO A 282 8.46 -4.62 -34.14
CA PRO A 282 9.05 -5.68 -34.95
C PRO A 282 8.04 -6.49 -35.75
N LEU A 283 6.80 -6.67 -35.28
CA LEU A 283 5.76 -7.46 -35.92
C LEU A 283 5.05 -6.71 -37.07
N LEU A 284 5.17 -5.38 -37.11
CA LEU A 284 4.56 -4.53 -38.11
C LEU A 284 5.50 -4.18 -39.29
N LYS A 285 6.75 -4.64 -39.26
CA LYS A 285 7.75 -4.52 -40.30
C LYS A 285 7.77 -5.75 -41.18
#